data_a0c7ba0311e33d36717dc2852dda1bcf
#
_entry.id   a0c7ba0311e33d36717dc2852dda1bcf
#
_cell.length_a   1.000
_cell.length_b   1.000
_cell.length_c   1.000
_cell.angle_alpha   90.00
_cell.angle_beta   90.00
_cell.angle_gamma   90.00
#
_symmetry.space_group_name_H-M   'P 1'
#
loop_
_entity.id
_entity.type
_entity.pdbx_description
1 polymer ?
#
loop_
_entity_poly.entity_id
_entity_poly.type
_entity_poly.pdbx_seq_one_letter_code
_entity_poly.pdbx_strand_id
1 'polypeptide(L)'
;GYAFQPGQAMQVQVAGDPVTVKDVLDAAQAQGLISYKAEQSKTGAFVTEINGTAPQSPNGWMFTINDKPSSVGMEAAQVTPGDKILWYEGTALNHFLDPSWAEMTAPEQAEYEEIYTKEQLLALANSQNPAQDWAKNYRLMADIDLSSVDFTPIGSEEIPFTGRFEGNGKTLSNLSIERGAASQNLGLFGCIKGAEIVNLTLENARITGGSRIGTLVGAALAD
;
A
#
# COMPACT_ATOMS: atom_id res chain seq x y z
N GLY A 1 -24.25 -17.01 7.03
CA GLY A 1 -22.88 -17.48 7.11
C GLY A 1 -22.01 -16.69 6.17
N TYR A 2 -21.04 -16.00 6.69
CA TYR A 2 -20.02 -15.35 5.86
C TYR A 2 -19.05 -16.44 5.40
N ALA A 3 -18.98 -16.69 4.09
CA ALA A 3 -18.00 -17.58 3.53
C ALA A 3 -16.63 -16.87 3.56
N PHE A 4 -15.64 -17.51 4.17
CA PHE A 4 -14.24 -17.09 4.10
C PHE A 4 -13.82 -17.02 2.62
N GLN A 5 -13.30 -15.88 2.21
CA GLN A 5 -12.68 -15.70 0.89
C GLN A 5 -11.17 -15.59 1.11
N PRO A 6 -10.34 -16.45 0.51
CA PRO A 6 -8.89 -16.31 0.59
C PRO A 6 -8.45 -14.91 0.13
N GLY A 7 -7.60 -14.25 0.93
CA GLY A 7 -7.12 -12.89 0.68
C GLY A 7 -8.00 -11.76 1.24
N GLN A 8 -9.14 -12.05 1.86
CA GLN A 8 -9.96 -11.04 2.51
C GLN A 8 -9.52 -10.84 3.97
N ALA A 9 -9.20 -9.59 4.34
CA ALA A 9 -8.87 -9.25 5.73
C ALA A 9 -10.13 -9.30 6.60
N MET A 10 -10.01 -9.88 7.80
CA MET A 10 -11.05 -9.92 8.83
C MET A 10 -10.57 -9.13 10.04
N GLN A 11 -11.51 -8.43 10.68
CA GLN A 11 -11.25 -7.81 11.98
C GLN A 11 -11.73 -8.76 13.07
N VAL A 12 -10.83 -9.12 13.98
CA VAL A 12 -11.11 -10.01 15.11
C VAL A 12 -11.03 -9.21 16.40
N GLN A 13 -12.08 -9.26 17.20
CA GLN A 13 -12.08 -8.64 18.52
C GLN A 13 -11.59 -9.66 19.57
N VAL A 14 -10.52 -9.33 20.27
CA VAL A 14 -9.89 -10.17 21.27
C VAL A 14 -9.74 -9.39 22.56
N ALA A 15 -10.05 -10.03 23.69
CA ALA A 15 -9.82 -9.48 25.02
C ALA A 15 -8.62 -10.20 25.64
N GLY A 16 -7.77 -9.46 26.34
CA GLY A 16 -6.62 -10.01 27.05
C GLY A 16 -5.44 -9.03 27.06
N ASP A 17 -4.49 -9.27 27.93
CA ASP A 17 -3.21 -8.56 27.98
C ASP A 17 -2.19 -9.44 28.73
N PRO A 18 -1.17 -9.98 28.06
CA PRO A 18 -0.92 -9.90 26.61
C PRO A 18 -1.88 -10.79 25.78
N VAL A 19 -2.09 -10.43 24.51
CA VAL A 19 -2.83 -11.21 23.51
C VAL A 19 -1.83 -11.96 22.64
N THR A 20 -2.08 -13.24 22.37
CA THR A 20 -1.26 -14.05 21.47
C THR A 20 -1.96 -14.30 20.12
N VAL A 21 -1.21 -14.78 19.14
CA VAL A 21 -1.78 -15.21 17.85
C VAL A 21 -2.80 -16.33 18.04
N LYS A 22 -2.60 -17.22 19.04
CA LYS A 22 -3.58 -18.25 19.39
C LYS A 22 -4.89 -17.64 19.90
N ASP A 23 -4.82 -16.64 20.78
CA ASP A 23 -6.03 -15.97 21.30
C ASP A 23 -6.83 -15.31 20.16
N VAL A 24 -6.14 -14.78 19.13
CA VAL A 24 -6.79 -14.23 17.93
C VAL A 24 -7.49 -15.32 17.12
N LEU A 25 -6.87 -16.50 16.94
CA LEU A 25 -7.52 -17.63 16.25
C LEU A 25 -8.72 -18.15 17.04
N ASP A 26 -8.58 -18.32 18.36
CA ASP A 26 -9.67 -18.76 19.22
C ASP A 26 -10.85 -17.79 19.17
N ALA A 27 -10.58 -16.48 19.24
CA ALA A 27 -11.60 -15.45 19.15
C ALA A 27 -12.27 -15.41 17.77
N ALA A 28 -11.50 -15.57 16.70
CA ALA A 28 -12.03 -15.63 15.33
C ALA A 28 -12.96 -16.84 15.15
N GLN A 29 -12.59 -18.00 15.71
CA GLN A 29 -13.43 -19.20 15.70
C GLN A 29 -14.69 -19.00 16.54
N ALA A 30 -14.57 -18.45 17.74
CA ALA A 30 -15.73 -18.15 18.61
C ALA A 30 -16.71 -17.16 17.98
N GLN A 31 -16.22 -16.22 17.17
CA GLN A 31 -17.04 -15.27 16.40
C GLN A 31 -17.59 -15.87 15.09
N GLY A 32 -17.27 -17.14 14.78
CA GLY A 32 -17.75 -17.82 13.57
C GLY A 32 -17.11 -17.28 12.27
N LEU A 33 -16.01 -16.59 12.36
CA LEU A 33 -15.28 -16.02 11.21
C LEU A 33 -14.45 -17.08 10.49
N ILE A 34 -13.85 -18.02 11.24
CA ILE A 34 -13.07 -19.14 10.74
C ILE A 34 -13.42 -20.42 11.51
N SER A 35 -12.95 -21.56 11.00
CA SER A 35 -12.76 -22.79 11.76
C SER A 35 -11.30 -23.17 11.70
N TYR A 36 -10.71 -23.66 12.79
CA TYR A 36 -9.36 -24.23 12.75
C TYR A 36 -9.21 -25.43 13.66
N LYS A 37 -8.23 -26.27 13.35
CA LYS A 37 -7.76 -27.36 14.22
C LYS A 37 -6.28 -27.19 14.51
N ALA A 38 -5.88 -27.55 15.72
CA ALA A 38 -4.49 -27.52 16.12
C ALA A 38 -4.15 -28.76 16.90
N GLU A 39 -2.89 -29.20 16.82
CA GLU A 39 -2.33 -30.29 17.58
C GLU A 39 -1.18 -29.80 18.43
N GLN A 40 -1.02 -30.43 19.59
CA GLN A 40 0.07 -30.13 20.52
C GLN A 40 1.32 -30.91 20.16
N SER A 41 2.46 -30.24 20.11
CA SER A 41 3.78 -30.86 19.96
C SER A 41 4.69 -30.54 21.13
N LYS A 42 5.92 -31.09 21.12
CA LYS A 42 6.94 -30.78 22.12
C LYS A 42 7.39 -29.30 22.10
N THR A 43 7.18 -28.63 21.00
CA THR A 43 7.58 -27.22 20.77
C THR A 43 6.41 -26.25 20.82
N GLY A 44 5.20 -26.68 21.20
CA GLY A 44 3.98 -25.90 21.27
C GLY A 44 2.90 -26.39 20.30
N ALA A 45 1.76 -25.70 20.31
CA ALA A 45 0.65 -26.02 19.42
C ALA A 45 0.93 -25.53 17.98
N PHE A 46 0.54 -26.35 17.02
CA PHE A 46 0.60 -25.97 15.59
C PHE A 46 -0.75 -26.25 14.91
N VAL A 47 -1.09 -25.40 13.95
CA VAL A 47 -2.36 -25.48 13.22
C VAL A 47 -2.26 -26.59 12.17
N THR A 48 -3.26 -27.47 12.15
CA THR A 48 -3.34 -28.58 11.19
C THR A 48 -4.37 -28.34 10.09
N GLU A 49 -5.38 -27.51 10.36
CA GLU A 49 -6.45 -27.23 9.40
C GLU A 49 -7.00 -25.80 9.63
N ILE A 50 -7.23 -25.06 8.56
CA ILE A 50 -7.99 -23.80 8.59
C ILE A 50 -9.10 -23.88 7.52
N ASN A 51 -10.35 -23.66 7.94
CA ASN A 51 -11.55 -23.67 7.08
C ASN A 51 -11.67 -24.93 6.20
N GLY A 52 -11.31 -26.11 6.77
CA GLY A 52 -11.36 -27.38 6.08
C GLY A 52 -10.13 -27.66 5.18
N THR A 53 -9.19 -26.73 5.09
CA THR A 53 -7.95 -26.92 4.33
C THR A 53 -6.84 -27.39 5.25
N ALA A 54 -6.27 -28.58 4.95
CA ALA A 54 -5.09 -29.13 5.61
C ALA A 54 -3.92 -29.15 4.62
N PRO A 55 -2.77 -28.54 4.95
CA PRO A 55 -1.60 -28.55 4.08
C PRO A 55 -1.09 -29.95 3.80
N GLN A 56 -0.58 -30.18 2.58
CA GLN A 56 0.06 -31.44 2.22
C GLN A 56 1.52 -31.44 2.65
N SER A 57 1.96 -32.53 3.31
CA SER A 57 3.36 -32.68 3.69
C SER A 57 4.30 -32.52 2.47
N PRO A 58 5.42 -31.78 2.59
CA PRO A 58 6.06 -31.24 3.80
C PRO A 58 5.56 -29.88 4.28
N ASN A 59 4.51 -29.31 3.68
CA ASN A 59 3.96 -28.01 4.06
C ASN A 59 3.18 -28.10 5.39
N GLY A 60 3.12 -26.96 6.07
CA GLY A 60 2.31 -26.72 7.26
C GLY A 60 1.71 -25.32 7.23
N TRP A 61 0.82 -25.04 8.18
CA TRP A 61 0.34 -23.67 8.38
C TRP A 61 1.41 -22.85 9.12
N MET A 62 1.82 -21.76 8.47
CA MET A 62 2.77 -20.78 8.97
C MET A 62 2.09 -19.42 9.08
N PHE A 63 2.64 -18.48 9.84
CA PHE A 63 2.08 -17.13 9.94
C PHE A 63 3.14 -16.04 9.99
N THR A 64 2.72 -14.85 9.57
CA THR A 64 3.47 -13.61 9.76
C THR A 64 2.70 -12.67 10.67
N ILE A 65 3.43 -11.76 11.32
CA ILE A 65 2.86 -10.60 12.01
C ILE A 65 3.45 -9.34 11.34
N ASN A 66 2.58 -8.50 10.80
CA ASN A 66 2.98 -7.31 10.03
C ASN A 66 3.98 -7.65 8.92
N ASP A 67 3.64 -8.68 8.16
CA ASP A 67 4.41 -9.21 7.03
C ASP A 67 5.81 -9.77 7.40
N LYS A 68 6.08 -9.97 8.70
CA LYS A 68 7.33 -10.60 9.19
C LYS A 68 7.05 -12.01 9.70
N PRO A 69 7.84 -13.03 9.29
CA PRO A 69 7.73 -14.38 9.80
C PRO A 69 7.90 -14.40 11.33
N SER A 70 7.05 -15.14 12.00
CA SER A 70 7.23 -15.34 13.45
C SER A 70 8.33 -16.36 13.72
N SER A 71 9.26 -16.02 14.60
CA SER A 71 10.30 -16.95 15.09
C SER A 71 9.81 -17.84 16.24
N VAL A 72 8.57 -17.63 16.70
CA VAL A 72 7.96 -18.40 17.81
C VAL A 72 6.58 -18.89 17.38
N GLY A 73 6.10 -19.96 18.07
CA GLY A 73 4.77 -20.52 17.83
C GLY A 73 3.64 -19.56 18.23
N MET A 74 2.42 -19.87 17.77
CA MET A 74 1.23 -19.03 17.96
C MET A 74 0.87 -18.76 19.43
N GLU A 75 1.26 -19.64 20.35
CA GLU A 75 1.02 -19.50 21.80
C GLU A 75 1.97 -18.50 22.47
N ALA A 76 3.13 -18.23 21.85
CA ALA A 76 4.16 -17.33 22.37
C ALA A 76 4.24 -16.01 21.58
N ALA A 77 3.72 -15.97 20.37
CA ALA A 77 3.72 -14.79 19.50
C ALA A 77 2.69 -13.78 20.01
N GLN A 78 3.16 -12.70 20.62
CA GLN A 78 2.32 -11.63 21.13
C GLN A 78 1.94 -10.65 20.01
N VAL A 79 0.74 -10.10 20.08
CA VAL A 79 0.20 -9.12 19.16
C VAL A 79 -0.48 -7.97 19.90
N THR A 80 -0.55 -6.84 19.25
CA THR A 80 -1.18 -5.61 19.75
C THR A 80 -2.32 -5.18 18.83
N PRO A 81 -3.25 -4.31 19.30
CA PRO A 81 -4.31 -3.80 18.44
C PRO A 81 -3.76 -3.12 17.17
N GLY A 82 -4.26 -3.55 16.01
CA GLY A 82 -3.82 -3.09 14.70
C GLY A 82 -2.82 -3.99 14.00
N ASP A 83 -2.23 -4.97 14.69
CA ASP A 83 -1.34 -5.94 14.06
C ASP A 83 -2.08 -6.80 13.04
N LYS A 84 -1.42 -7.05 11.90
CA LYS A 84 -1.91 -7.89 10.81
C LYS A 84 -1.29 -9.28 10.91
N ILE A 85 -2.13 -10.30 11.04
CA ILE A 85 -1.70 -11.69 11.03
C ILE A 85 -2.10 -12.32 9.70
N LEU A 86 -1.13 -12.87 8.97
CA LEU A 86 -1.35 -13.59 7.73
C LEU A 86 -0.97 -15.06 7.92
N TRP A 87 -1.91 -15.97 7.65
CA TRP A 87 -1.67 -17.42 7.63
C TRP A 87 -1.49 -17.90 6.19
N TYR A 88 -0.50 -18.74 5.95
CA TYR A 88 -0.17 -19.31 4.65
C TYR A 88 0.40 -20.72 4.76
N GLU A 89 0.33 -21.48 3.67
CA GLU A 89 0.93 -22.80 3.57
C GLU A 89 2.42 -22.68 3.21
N GLY A 90 3.29 -23.35 3.98
CA GLY A 90 4.72 -23.32 3.72
C GLY A 90 5.47 -24.38 4.51
N THR A 91 6.77 -24.51 4.25
CA THR A 91 7.67 -25.35 5.01
C THR A 91 8.45 -24.52 6.04
N ALA A 92 8.87 -25.13 7.17
CA ALA A 92 9.75 -24.46 8.12
C ALA A 92 11.07 -24.01 7.48
N LEU A 93 11.55 -24.75 6.47
CA LEU A 93 12.76 -24.38 5.73
C LEU A 93 12.54 -23.13 4.89
N ASN A 94 11.43 -23.04 4.16
CA ASN A 94 11.10 -21.86 3.34
C ASN A 94 10.76 -20.65 4.22
N HIS A 95 10.29 -20.87 5.45
CA HIS A 95 9.97 -19.82 6.39
C HIS A 95 11.22 -19.04 6.88
N PHE A 96 12.38 -19.71 6.99
CA PHE A 96 13.57 -19.12 7.58
C PHE A 96 14.80 -19.04 6.65
N LEU A 97 14.83 -19.83 5.57
CA LEU A 97 16.04 -20.03 4.77
C LEU A 97 15.93 -19.62 3.29
N ASP A 98 14.76 -19.25 2.80
CA ASP A 98 14.59 -18.77 1.45
C ASP A 98 14.72 -17.23 1.42
N PRO A 99 15.87 -16.67 0.95
CA PRO A 99 16.01 -15.23 0.79
C PRO A 99 14.98 -14.63 -0.19
N SER A 100 14.50 -15.44 -1.16
CA SER A 100 13.45 -15.03 -2.06
C SER A 100 12.11 -14.83 -1.32
N TRP A 101 11.94 -15.46 -0.17
CA TRP A 101 10.79 -15.28 0.70
C TRP A 101 10.82 -13.92 1.40
N ALA A 102 11.99 -13.49 1.88
CA ALA A 102 12.17 -12.13 2.41
C ALA A 102 11.96 -11.05 1.32
N GLU A 103 12.28 -11.38 0.06
CA GLU A 103 12.00 -10.51 -1.08
C GLU A 103 10.54 -10.59 -1.55
N MET A 104 9.86 -11.74 -1.39
CA MET A 104 8.43 -11.90 -1.73
C MET A 104 7.46 -11.40 -0.66
N THR A 105 7.89 -11.29 0.61
CA THR A 105 7.04 -10.84 1.72
C THR A 105 7.20 -9.37 2.08
N ALA A 106 8.19 -8.75 1.55
CA ALA A 106 8.16 -7.34 1.28
C ALA A 106 7.77 -7.18 -0.20
N PRO A 107 6.53 -6.87 -0.58
CA PRO A 107 6.46 -5.87 -1.58
C PRO A 107 7.36 -4.80 -0.98
N GLU A 108 8.44 -4.47 -1.68
CA GLU A 108 9.17 -3.26 -1.43
C GLU A 108 8.10 -2.25 -1.04
N GLN A 109 7.98 -1.95 0.26
CA GLN A 109 7.09 -0.87 0.67
C GLN A 109 7.77 0.29 0.01
N ALA A 110 7.25 0.61 -1.17
CA ALA A 110 7.70 1.75 -1.91
C ALA A 110 7.66 2.86 -0.88
N GLU A 111 8.86 3.29 -0.45
CA GLU A 111 8.97 4.30 0.59
C GLU A 111 8.25 5.51 0.02
N TYR A 112 7.14 5.86 0.63
CA TYR A 112 6.31 6.96 0.18
C TYR A 112 6.67 8.19 0.98
N GLU A 113 6.98 9.26 0.29
CA GLU A 113 6.94 10.60 0.85
C GLU A 113 5.48 10.99 1.05
N GLU A 114 5.07 11.24 2.28
CA GLU A 114 3.69 11.54 2.63
C GLU A 114 3.37 13.02 2.46
N ILE A 115 2.27 13.32 1.74
CA ILE A 115 1.81 14.67 1.46
C ILE A 115 0.51 14.93 2.25
N TYR A 116 0.60 15.79 3.24
CA TYR A 116 -0.52 16.20 4.10
C TYR A 116 -1.06 17.58 3.76
N THR A 117 -0.25 18.45 3.16
CA THR A 117 -0.59 19.85 2.96
C THR A 117 -0.35 20.32 1.54
N LYS A 118 -1.02 21.42 1.19
CA LYS A 118 -0.82 22.13 -0.07
C LYS A 118 0.64 22.55 -0.29
N GLU A 119 1.28 23.03 0.77
CA GLU A 119 2.67 23.49 0.72
C GLU A 119 3.63 22.35 0.38
N GLN A 120 3.39 21.13 0.89
CA GLN A 120 4.19 19.95 0.54
C GLN A 120 3.99 19.56 -0.93
N LEU A 121 2.75 19.60 -1.44
CA LEU A 121 2.48 19.34 -2.86
C LEU A 121 3.11 20.39 -3.77
N LEU A 122 3.07 21.65 -3.36
CA LEU A 122 3.73 22.76 -4.10
C LEU A 122 5.26 22.64 -4.04
N ALA A 123 5.82 22.17 -2.94
CA ALA A 123 7.26 21.89 -2.84
C ALA A 123 7.69 20.80 -3.82
N LEU A 124 6.88 19.74 -3.98
CA LEU A 124 7.11 18.73 -5.01
C LEU A 124 7.03 19.32 -6.42
N ALA A 125 5.99 20.10 -6.71
CA ALA A 125 5.79 20.72 -8.02
C ALA A 125 6.92 21.71 -8.40
N ASN A 126 7.48 22.43 -7.42
CA ASN A 126 8.55 23.40 -7.58
C ASN A 126 9.90 22.88 -7.04
N SER A 127 10.16 21.59 -7.14
CA SER A 127 11.37 20.97 -6.60
C SER A 127 12.64 21.62 -7.14
N GLN A 128 13.62 21.82 -6.25
CA GLN A 128 14.95 22.27 -6.61
C GLN A 128 15.85 21.13 -7.10
N ASN A 129 15.44 19.88 -6.88
CA ASN A 129 16.11 18.66 -7.34
C ASN A 129 15.15 17.72 -8.08
N PRO A 130 14.53 18.18 -9.18
CA PRO A 130 13.45 17.44 -9.82
C PRO A 130 13.85 16.03 -10.29
N ALA A 131 15.09 15.83 -10.74
CA ALA A 131 15.58 14.52 -11.17
C ALA A 131 15.56 13.47 -10.05
N GLN A 132 15.73 13.88 -8.80
CA GLN A 132 15.67 13.01 -7.64
C GLN A 132 14.24 12.91 -7.09
N ASP A 133 13.57 14.05 -6.91
CA ASP A 133 12.29 14.10 -6.27
C ASP A 133 11.17 13.53 -7.16
N TRP A 134 11.20 13.76 -8.47
CA TRP A 134 10.20 13.22 -9.39
C TRP A 134 10.39 11.74 -9.75
N ALA A 135 11.45 11.11 -9.19
CA ALA A 135 11.64 9.66 -9.25
C ALA A 135 11.16 8.91 -7.99
N LYS A 136 10.81 9.62 -6.93
CA LYS A 136 10.30 9.05 -5.69
C LYS A 136 8.81 8.71 -5.77
N ASN A 137 8.35 7.93 -4.79
CA ASN A 137 6.94 7.63 -4.62
C ASN A 137 6.29 8.58 -3.61
N TYR A 138 5.08 9.02 -3.90
CA TYR A 138 4.32 9.96 -3.08
C TYR A 138 2.94 9.40 -2.73
N ARG A 139 2.47 9.70 -1.52
CA ARG A 139 1.13 9.34 -1.06
C ARG A 139 0.42 10.53 -0.46
N LEU A 140 -0.80 10.80 -0.91
CA LEU A 140 -1.67 11.80 -0.28
C LEU A 140 -2.24 11.24 1.03
N MET A 141 -2.15 12.04 2.07
CA MET A 141 -2.69 11.70 3.38
C MET A 141 -3.91 12.55 3.76
N ALA A 142 -4.19 13.61 3.00
CA ALA A 142 -5.33 14.50 3.19
C ALA A 142 -5.88 14.99 1.86
N ASP A 143 -7.15 15.43 1.87
CA ASP A 143 -7.71 16.20 0.77
C ASP A 143 -7.04 17.58 0.72
N ILE A 144 -6.70 18.07 -0.48
CA ILE A 144 -5.96 19.32 -0.65
C ILE A 144 -6.72 20.26 -1.59
N ASP A 145 -7.01 21.46 -1.10
CA ASP A 145 -7.58 22.53 -1.90
C ASP A 145 -6.47 23.40 -2.50
N LEU A 146 -6.39 23.43 -3.84
CA LEU A 146 -5.43 24.20 -4.63
C LEU A 146 -5.98 25.56 -5.06
N SER A 147 -7.08 26.04 -4.47
CA SER A 147 -7.62 27.35 -4.75
C SER A 147 -6.58 28.46 -4.51
N SER A 148 -6.62 29.48 -5.37
CA SER A 148 -5.70 30.65 -5.31
C SER A 148 -4.22 30.31 -5.52
N VAL A 149 -3.91 29.18 -6.14
CA VAL A 149 -2.55 28.77 -6.51
C VAL A 149 -2.41 28.75 -8.03
N ASP A 150 -1.37 29.37 -8.55
CA ASP A 150 -0.92 29.13 -9.91
C ASP A 150 0.00 27.90 -9.91
N PHE A 151 -0.59 26.74 -10.21
CA PHE A 151 0.09 25.47 -10.08
C PHE A 151 1.09 25.24 -11.21
N THR A 152 2.31 24.80 -10.87
CA THR A 152 3.30 24.35 -11.84
C THR A 152 3.14 22.85 -12.06
N PRO A 153 2.98 22.35 -13.29
CA PRO A 153 2.92 20.92 -13.57
C PRO A 153 4.13 20.15 -13.03
N ILE A 154 3.89 18.98 -12.44
CA ILE A 154 4.95 18.08 -11.99
C ILE A 154 5.48 17.30 -13.20
N GLY A 155 6.79 17.30 -13.41
CA GLY A 155 7.41 16.63 -14.56
C GLY A 155 7.43 17.46 -15.84
N SER A 156 8.55 17.40 -16.57
CA SER A 156 8.78 18.05 -17.87
C SER A 156 9.26 17.02 -18.91
N GLU A 157 9.39 17.41 -20.17
CA GLU A 157 9.95 16.53 -21.21
C GLU A 157 11.40 16.14 -20.91
N GLU A 158 12.15 17.05 -20.30
CA GLU A 158 13.56 16.82 -19.96
C GLU A 158 13.71 15.95 -18.69
N ILE A 159 12.84 16.17 -17.72
CA ILE A 159 12.82 15.45 -16.45
C ILE A 159 11.35 15.05 -16.18
N PRO A 160 10.88 13.92 -16.71
CA PRO A 160 9.53 13.45 -16.45
C PRO A 160 9.37 12.93 -15.03
N PHE A 161 8.15 12.94 -14.52
CA PHE A 161 7.83 12.20 -13.30
C PHE A 161 7.86 10.70 -13.61
N THR A 162 8.61 9.93 -12.84
CA THR A 162 8.84 8.49 -13.06
C THR A 162 8.43 7.64 -11.86
N GLY A 163 8.10 8.26 -10.74
CA GLY A 163 7.69 7.58 -9.51
C GLY A 163 6.25 7.10 -9.52
N ARG A 164 5.78 6.64 -8.36
CA ARG A 164 4.39 6.33 -8.10
C ARG A 164 3.71 7.45 -7.31
N PHE A 165 2.53 7.86 -7.72
CA PHE A 165 1.70 8.82 -6.99
C PHE A 165 0.41 8.13 -6.52
N GLU A 166 0.33 7.83 -5.25
CA GLU A 166 -0.81 7.18 -4.60
C GLU A 166 -1.74 8.24 -4.02
N GLY A 167 -2.89 8.41 -4.61
CA GLY A 167 -3.91 9.34 -4.14
C GLY A 167 -4.61 8.91 -2.85
N ASN A 168 -4.52 7.62 -2.49
CA ASN A 168 -5.07 7.09 -1.24
C ASN A 168 -6.57 7.42 -1.03
N GLY A 169 -7.31 7.49 -2.14
CA GLY A 169 -8.73 7.89 -2.14
C GLY A 169 -8.99 9.35 -1.78
N LYS A 170 -7.95 10.19 -1.77
CA LYS A 170 -8.05 11.63 -1.47
C LYS A 170 -8.35 12.44 -2.71
N THR A 171 -8.82 13.66 -2.48
CA THR A 171 -9.22 14.62 -3.52
C THR A 171 -8.26 15.81 -3.57
N LEU A 172 -7.80 16.14 -4.76
CA LEU A 172 -7.22 17.45 -5.07
C LEU A 172 -8.30 18.30 -5.75
N SER A 173 -8.65 19.41 -5.15
CA SER A 173 -9.70 20.30 -5.66
C SER A 173 -9.14 21.63 -6.16
N ASN A 174 -9.89 22.26 -7.08
CA ASN A 174 -9.65 23.61 -7.59
C ASN A 174 -8.26 23.81 -8.23
N LEU A 175 -7.69 22.76 -8.85
CA LEU A 175 -6.46 22.89 -9.61
C LEU A 175 -6.66 23.89 -10.76
N SER A 176 -5.88 24.97 -10.79
CA SER A 176 -5.91 25.96 -11.84
C SER A 176 -4.52 26.13 -12.47
N ILE A 177 -4.46 25.98 -13.79
CA ILE A 177 -3.26 26.23 -14.59
C ILE A 177 -3.68 27.07 -15.79
N GLU A 178 -3.25 28.33 -15.84
CA GLU A 178 -3.52 29.23 -16.94
C GLU A 178 -2.21 29.65 -17.63
N ARG A 179 -2.01 29.19 -18.85
CA ARG A 179 -0.81 29.48 -19.65
C ARG A 179 -1.19 29.94 -21.05
N GLY A 180 -0.27 30.63 -21.70
CA GLY A 180 -0.45 31.11 -23.07
C GLY A 180 -0.49 30.00 -24.12
N ALA A 181 -0.92 30.35 -25.34
CA ALA A 181 -1.08 29.40 -26.45
C ALA A 181 0.23 28.71 -26.90
N ALA A 182 1.39 29.21 -26.50
CA ALA A 182 2.67 28.56 -26.78
C ALA A 182 3.04 27.46 -25.75
N SER A 183 2.34 27.38 -24.61
CA SER A 183 2.62 26.44 -23.56
C SER A 183 2.04 25.08 -23.88
N GLN A 184 2.75 24.03 -23.49
CA GLN A 184 2.36 22.64 -23.71
C GLN A 184 2.66 21.77 -22.48
N ASN A 185 2.16 20.54 -22.50
CA ASN A 185 2.35 19.55 -21.42
C ASN A 185 1.81 20.08 -20.09
N LEU A 186 0.54 20.46 -20.08
CA LEU A 186 -0.14 21.01 -18.90
C LEU A 186 -1.09 20.00 -18.28
N GLY A 187 -1.02 19.86 -16.98
CA GLY A 187 -1.83 18.99 -16.14
C GLY A 187 -1.32 19.04 -14.71
N LEU A 188 -1.90 18.24 -13.82
CA LEU A 188 -1.28 18.01 -12.49
C LEU A 188 0.16 17.52 -12.70
N PHE A 189 0.33 16.55 -13.61
CA PHE A 189 1.62 16.13 -14.14
C PHE A 189 1.79 16.69 -15.55
N GLY A 190 2.86 17.41 -15.80
CA GLY A 190 3.20 17.91 -17.14
C GLY A 190 3.61 16.77 -18.07
N CYS A 191 4.64 16.02 -17.68
CA CYS A 191 5.13 14.82 -18.38
C CYS A 191 5.37 13.70 -17.38
N ILE A 192 5.00 12.49 -17.79
CA ILE A 192 5.31 11.25 -17.05
C ILE A 192 6.04 10.26 -17.97
N LYS A 193 6.85 9.37 -17.38
CA LYS A 193 7.50 8.25 -18.07
C LYS A 193 7.58 7.05 -17.16
N GLY A 194 6.95 5.92 -17.52
CA GLY A 194 6.90 4.71 -16.68
C GLY A 194 6.24 4.91 -15.30
N ALA A 195 5.62 6.06 -15.05
CA ALA A 195 5.02 6.40 -13.76
C ALA A 195 3.66 5.74 -13.54
N GLU A 196 3.31 5.55 -12.28
CA GLU A 196 2.01 5.02 -11.87
C GLU A 196 1.25 6.05 -11.03
N ILE A 197 0.02 6.39 -11.42
CA ILE A 197 -0.85 7.33 -10.70
C ILE A 197 -2.16 6.61 -10.42
N VAL A 198 -2.48 6.41 -9.14
CA VAL A 198 -3.61 5.59 -8.72
C VAL A 198 -4.41 6.23 -7.59
N ASN A 199 -5.68 5.85 -7.47
CA ASN A 199 -6.57 6.19 -6.36
C ASN A 199 -6.68 7.69 -6.07
N LEU A 200 -6.58 8.55 -7.10
CA LEU A 200 -6.62 10.01 -7.00
C LEU A 200 -7.92 10.55 -7.62
N THR A 201 -8.57 11.45 -6.91
CA THR A 201 -9.69 12.23 -7.42
C THR A 201 -9.27 13.67 -7.69
N LEU A 202 -9.63 14.20 -8.86
CA LEU A 202 -9.48 15.62 -9.19
C LEU A 202 -10.86 16.24 -9.33
N GLU A 203 -11.12 17.31 -8.59
CA GLU A 203 -12.37 18.06 -8.65
C GLU A 203 -12.15 19.52 -9.06
N ASN A 204 -13.06 20.05 -9.87
CA ASN A 204 -13.05 21.46 -10.31
C ASN A 204 -11.71 21.90 -10.93
N ALA A 205 -11.03 21.02 -11.64
CA ALA A 205 -9.77 21.36 -12.29
C ALA A 205 -10.01 22.20 -13.57
N ARG A 206 -9.23 23.26 -13.74
CA ARG A 206 -9.26 24.14 -14.91
C ARG A 206 -7.86 24.33 -15.47
N ILE A 207 -7.65 23.88 -16.69
CA ILE A 207 -6.36 23.98 -17.36
C ILE A 207 -6.54 24.65 -18.73
N THR A 208 -5.79 25.70 -18.96
CA THR A 208 -5.78 26.48 -20.20
C THR A 208 -4.36 26.63 -20.71
N GLY A 209 -4.16 26.40 -21.99
CA GLY A 209 -2.84 26.53 -22.66
C GLY A 209 -2.93 26.19 -24.15
N GLY A 210 -1.80 25.86 -24.76
CA GLY A 210 -1.69 25.62 -26.21
C GLY A 210 -1.98 24.18 -26.61
N SER A 211 -1.13 23.23 -26.22
CA SER A 211 -1.22 21.84 -26.67
C SER A 211 -0.81 20.84 -25.59
N ARG A 212 -1.18 19.56 -25.78
CA ARG A 212 -0.93 18.49 -24.81
C ARG A 212 -1.45 18.87 -23.42
N ILE A 213 -2.74 19.08 -23.35
CA ILE A 213 -3.44 19.51 -22.14
C ILE A 213 -4.30 18.36 -21.64
N GLY A 214 -4.11 17.99 -20.40
CA GLY A 214 -4.92 17.02 -19.69
C GLY A 214 -5.10 17.44 -18.24
N THR A 215 -6.22 17.10 -17.61
CA THR A 215 -6.44 17.44 -16.21
C THR A 215 -5.43 16.75 -15.31
N LEU A 216 -5.17 15.48 -15.58
CA LEU A 216 -4.22 14.68 -14.80
C LEU A 216 -2.82 14.73 -15.41
N VAL A 217 -2.67 14.43 -16.69
CA VAL A 217 -1.38 14.30 -17.38
C VAL A 217 -1.43 15.08 -18.70
N GLY A 218 -0.45 15.95 -18.94
CA GLY A 218 -0.25 16.63 -20.20
C GLY A 218 0.32 15.71 -21.28
N ALA A 219 1.39 14.96 -20.97
CA ALA A 219 2.00 14.01 -21.89
C ALA A 219 2.55 12.77 -21.15
N ALA A 220 2.32 11.59 -21.71
CA ALA A 220 2.99 10.35 -21.33
C ALA A 220 4.07 10.04 -22.37
N LEU A 221 5.31 9.94 -21.94
CA LEU A 221 6.46 9.67 -22.81
C LEU A 221 6.68 8.17 -22.95
N ALA A 222 7.10 7.72 -24.14
CA ALA A 222 7.48 6.33 -24.36
C ALA A 222 8.77 5.97 -23.61
N ASP A 223 8.91 4.69 -23.30
CA ASP A 223 10.13 4.11 -22.71
C ASP A 223 11.31 4.09 -23.70
#